data_b3b8f2edb153d4795895d928ec126c84
#
_entry.id   b3b8f2edb153d4795895d928ec126c84
#
_cell.length_a   1.000
_cell.length_b   1.000
_cell.length_c   1.000
_cell.angle_alpha   90.00
_cell.angle_beta   90.00
_cell.angle_gamma   90.00
#
_symmetry.space_group_name_H-M   'P 1'
#
loop_
_entity.id
_entity.type
_entity.pdbx_description
1 polymer ?
#
loop_
_entity_poly.entity_id
_entity_poly.type
_entity_poly.pdbx_seq_one_letter_code
_entity_poly.pdbx_strand_id
1 'polypeptide(L)'
;MRTRILLFFLWGSLASLGQSKQEDIIDQYLTQGAYHYHYTQQGWNDQIDLALAQDSTIAVLWQNKALPYWKMKKYDLAVACYDQAVRYDRKAYLGRRGYLKCIFQRDYKAAIEDMQIAEKEYGYDYQNDHSYAFYIALCYLQLNNFEQAKITLEKDLNRTIQKQGESWLHYLDLFYMGVIYYELRDYNQAHHYLDKALAEYSKFSDAQYYKGMCFLAQNEKNKARTIMLEAQINAKQGYTINEDDAFYEPYPYQVNWHMAQWTIPQDIP
;
A
#
# COMPACT_ATOMS: atom_id res chain seq x y z
N MET A 1 -22.31 41.42 28.22
CA MET A 1 -22.38 39.99 27.89
C MET A 1 -23.16 39.66 26.62
N ARG A 2 -23.41 40.61 25.73
CA ARG A 2 -24.20 40.38 24.47
C ARG A 2 -23.38 40.34 23.18
N THR A 3 -22.10 40.71 23.20
CA THR A 3 -21.28 40.83 21.95
C THR A 3 -20.50 39.58 21.58
N ARG A 4 -20.37 38.57 22.46
CA ARG A 4 -19.64 37.33 22.13
C ARG A 4 -20.48 36.23 21.42
N ILE A 5 -21.81 36.30 21.49
CA ILE A 5 -22.71 35.29 20.89
C ILE A 5 -22.89 35.51 19.39
N LEU A 6 -22.82 36.77 18.92
CA LEU A 6 -22.96 37.08 17.49
C LEU A 6 -21.77 36.63 16.62
N LEU A 7 -20.56 36.58 17.16
CA LEU A 7 -19.38 36.11 16.43
C LEU A 7 -19.38 34.59 16.19
N PHE A 8 -19.93 33.78 17.10
CA PHE A 8 -20.05 32.33 16.92
C PHE A 8 -21.09 31.94 15.86
N PHE A 9 -22.19 32.64 15.73
CA PHE A 9 -23.21 32.41 14.71
C PHE A 9 -22.75 32.83 13.31
N LEU A 10 -21.95 33.86 13.17
CA LEU A 10 -21.39 34.31 11.91
C LEU A 10 -20.32 33.32 11.38
N TRP A 11 -19.50 32.73 12.24
CA TRP A 11 -18.51 31.71 11.82
C TRP A 11 -19.16 30.40 11.41
N GLY A 12 -20.20 29.96 12.09
CA GLY A 12 -20.94 28.75 11.69
C GLY A 12 -21.65 28.90 10.34
N SER A 13 -22.24 30.05 10.07
CA SER A 13 -22.93 30.31 8.80
C SER A 13 -21.97 30.48 7.60
N LEU A 14 -20.78 31.06 7.81
CA LEU A 14 -19.76 31.20 6.77
C LEU A 14 -19.11 29.85 6.43
N ALA A 15 -18.89 29.00 7.41
CA ALA A 15 -18.36 27.65 7.19
C ALA A 15 -19.37 26.78 6.40
N SER A 16 -20.66 26.84 6.71
CA SER A 16 -21.69 26.07 5.99
C SER A 16 -21.90 26.56 4.57
N LEU A 17 -21.80 27.87 4.30
CA LEU A 17 -21.86 28.43 2.95
C LEU A 17 -20.64 28.07 2.11
N GLY A 18 -19.45 28.02 2.71
CA GLY A 18 -18.22 27.58 2.05
C GLY A 18 -18.27 26.11 1.68
N GLN A 19 -18.75 25.25 2.54
CA GLN A 19 -18.91 23.81 2.29
C GLN A 19 -19.94 23.55 1.19
N SER A 20 -21.10 24.23 1.20
CA SER A 20 -22.09 24.13 0.12
C SER A 20 -21.51 24.52 -1.24
N LYS A 21 -20.71 25.61 -1.28
CA LYS A 21 -20.04 26.03 -2.53
C LYS A 21 -19.02 25.01 -3.04
N GLN A 22 -18.26 24.35 -2.17
CA GLN A 22 -17.32 23.30 -2.56
C GLN A 22 -18.05 22.05 -3.08
N GLU A 23 -19.16 21.66 -2.44
CA GLU A 23 -20.01 20.57 -2.89
C GLU A 23 -20.59 20.85 -4.29
N ASP A 24 -21.05 22.08 -4.57
CA ASP A 24 -21.52 22.48 -5.89
C ASP A 24 -20.43 22.37 -6.96
N ILE A 25 -19.19 22.79 -6.65
CA ILE A 25 -18.04 22.68 -7.56
C ILE A 25 -17.71 21.21 -7.82
N ILE A 26 -17.69 20.37 -6.78
CA ILE A 26 -17.45 18.92 -6.90
C ILE A 26 -18.53 18.29 -7.77
N ASP A 27 -19.79 18.58 -7.52
CA ASP A 27 -20.87 18.03 -8.33
C ASP A 27 -20.75 18.47 -9.79
N GLN A 28 -20.62 19.75 -10.05
CA GLN A 28 -20.58 20.30 -11.41
C GLN A 28 -19.41 19.77 -12.23
N TYR A 29 -18.19 19.81 -11.68
CA TYR A 29 -16.97 19.57 -12.46
C TYR A 29 -16.38 18.17 -12.28
N LEU A 30 -16.63 17.50 -11.16
CA LEU A 30 -16.15 16.15 -10.95
C LEU A 30 -17.24 15.13 -11.29
N THR A 31 -18.41 15.19 -10.61
CA THR A 31 -19.48 14.21 -10.75
C THR A 31 -20.15 14.32 -12.13
N GLN A 32 -20.61 15.52 -12.51
CA GLN A 32 -21.25 15.79 -13.79
C GLN A 32 -20.25 16.16 -14.90
N GLY A 33 -18.98 16.35 -14.56
CA GLY A 33 -17.89 16.73 -15.45
C GLY A 33 -16.92 15.59 -15.73
N ALA A 34 -15.83 15.55 -14.97
CA ALA A 34 -14.70 14.64 -15.20
C ALA A 34 -15.10 13.15 -15.26
N TYR A 35 -16.03 12.70 -14.42
CA TYR A 35 -16.44 11.28 -14.39
C TYR A 35 -17.21 10.82 -15.65
N HIS A 36 -17.58 11.70 -16.54
CA HIS A 36 -18.10 11.35 -17.88
C HIS A 36 -17.00 11.02 -18.89
N TYR A 37 -15.74 11.27 -18.55
CA TYR A 37 -14.58 10.94 -19.37
C TYR A 37 -13.80 9.78 -18.75
N HIS A 38 -13.18 8.96 -19.59
CA HIS A 38 -12.13 8.07 -19.07
C HIS A 38 -10.91 8.91 -18.65
N TYR A 39 -10.21 8.54 -17.59
CA TYR A 39 -9.08 9.32 -17.05
C TYR A 39 -7.92 9.54 -18.05
N THR A 40 -7.87 8.80 -19.16
CA THR A 40 -6.90 9.02 -20.25
C THR A 40 -7.33 10.06 -21.26
N GLN A 41 -8.59 10.52 -21.21
CA GLN A 41 -9.12 11.53 -22.12
C GLN A 41 -8.82 12.93 -21.59
N GLN A 42 -8.54 13.88 -22.50
CA GLN A 42 -8.23 15.26 -22.15
C GLN A 42 -9.35 15.91 -21.32
N GLY A 43 -10.61 15.63 -21.64
CA GLY A 43 -11.77 16.15 -20.91
C GLY A 43 -11.77 15.89 -19.41
N TRP A 44 -11.14 14.77 -18.94
CA TRP A 44 -10.94 14.52 -17.52
C TRP A 44 -10.15 15.64 -16.85
N ASN A 45 -8.96 15.96 -17.40
CA ASN A 45 -8.10 16.98 -16.84
C ASN A 45 -8.70 18.39 -17.01
N ASP A 46 -9.35 18.68 -18.15
CA ASP A 46 -9.95 19.99 -18.42
C ASP A 46 -11.03 20.33 -17.38
N GLN A 47 -11.89 19.37 -17.04
CA GLN A 47 -12.93 19.57 -16.02
C GLN A 47 -12.32 19.78 -14.61
N ILE A 48 -11.31 19.00 -14.24
CA ILE A 48 -10.64 19.15 -12.95
C ILE A 48 -9.90 20.49 -12.87
N ASP A 49 -9.27 20.95 -13.95
CA ASP A 49 -8.57 22.22 -13.99
C ASP A 49 -9.55 23.41 -13.88
N LEU A 50 -10.73 23.32 -14.51
CA LEU A 50 -11.81 24.29 -14.31
C LEU A 50 -12.30 24.33 -12.88
N ALA A 51 -12.46 23.18 -12.22
CA ALA A 51 -12.84 23.09 -10.81
C ALA A 51 -11.77 23.72 -9.90
N LEU A 52 -10.50 23.38 -10.10
CA LEU A 52 -9.37 23.92 -9.34
C LEU A 52 -9.19 25.43 -9.54
N ALA A 53 -9.57 25.97 -10.69
CA ALA A 53 -9.60 27.40 -10.93
C ALA A 53 -10.71 28.12 -10.13
N GLN A 54 -11.81 27.41 -9.80
CA GLN A 54 -12.85 27.94 -8.91
C GLN A 54 -12.44 27.92 -7.43
N ASP A 55 -11.90 26.77 -6.98
CA ASP A 55 -11.41 26.59 -5.61
C ASP A 55 -10.30 25.52 -5.58
N SER A 56 -9.06 25.97 -5.51
CA SER A 56 -7.89 25.08 -5.41
C SER A 56 -7.71 24.41 -4.05
N THR A 57 -8.56 24.75 -3.05
CA THR A 57 -8.47 24.16 -1.71
C THR A 57 -9.24 22.84 -1.56
N ILE A 58 -9.96 22.43 -2.59
CA ILE A 58 -10.73 21.18 -2.61
C ILE A 58 -9.80 19.97 -2.83
N ALA A 59 -9.46 19.28 -1.76
CA ALA A 59 -8.45 18.21 -1.74
C ALA A 59 -8.77 17.05 -2.72
N VAL A 60 -10.05 16.66 -2.84
CA VAL A 60 -10.46 15.55 -3.72
C VAL A 60 -10.20 15.83 -5.21
N LEU A 61 -10.17 17.10 -5.63
CA LEU A 61 -9.84 17.47 -7.01
C LEU A 61 -8.37 17.15 -7.32
N TRP A 62 -7.47 17.39 -6.37
CA TRP A 62 -6.06 17.05 -6.50
C TRP A 62 -5.82 15.53 -6.56
N GLN A 63 -6.56 14.75 -5.77
CA GLN A 63 -6.55 13.30 -5.87
C GLN A 63 -6.96 12.84 -7.28
N ASN A 64 -8.05 13.39 -7.82
CA ASN A 64 -8.52 13.02 -9.15
C ASN A 64 -7.59 13.53 -10.26
N LYS A 65 -6.93 14.67 -10.08
CA LYS A 65 -5.87 15.16 -10.97
C LYS A 65 -4.65 14.23 -11.00
N ALA A 66 -4.33 13.58 -9.88
CA ALA A 66 -3.25 12.61 -9.79
C ALA A 66 -3.52 11.31 -10.57
N LEU A 67 -4.78 10.92 -10.75
CA LEU A 67 -5.15 9.61 -11.29
C LEU A 67 -4.55 9.31 -12.67
N PRO A 68 -4.60 10.18 -13.68
CA PRO A 68 -3.94 9.93 -14.96
C PRO A 68 -2.43 9.74 -14.84
N TYR A 69 -1.77 10.59 -14.05
CA TYR A 69 -0.32 10.48 -13.82
C TYR A 69 0.04 9.14 -13.17
N TRP A 70 -0.78 8.71 -12.23
CA TRP A 70 -0.67 7.44 -11.53
C TRP A 70 -0.72 6.26 -12.50
N LYS A 71 -1.77 6.20 -13.29
CA LYS A 71 -2.01 5.13 -14.27
C LYS A 71 -1.01 5.13 -15.43
N MET A 72 -0.38 6.27 -15.71
CA MET A 72 0.70 6.42 -16.70
C MET A 72 2.11 6.23 -16.11
N LYS A 73 2.24 5.79 -14.86
CA LYS A 73 3.51 5.60 -14.15
C LYS A 73 4.36 6.88 -14.02
N LYS A 74 3.72 8.06 -14.03
CA LYS A 74 4.35 9.36 -13.79
C LYS A 74 4.25 9.72 -12.31
N TYR A 75 4.89 8.92 -11.45
CA TYR A 75 4.65 8.93 -10.01
C TYR A 75 5.01 10.24 -9.33
N ASP A 76 6.08 10.92 -9.75
CA ASP A 76 6.46 12.21 -9.17
C ASP A 76 5.39 13.29 -9.41
N LEU A 77 4.75 13.29 -10.59
CA LEU A 77 3.65 14.21 -10.87
C LEU A 77 2.39 13.84 -10.07
N ALA A 78 2.13 12.55 -9.91
CA ALA A 78 1.03 12.08 -9.09
C ALA A 78 1.22 12.47 -7.61
N VAL A 79 2.43 12.27 -7.06
CA VAL A 79 2.78 12.65 -5.68
C VAL A 79 2.69 14.16 -5.50
N ALA A 80 3.14 14.99 -6.47
CA ALA A 80 2.99 16.45 -6.40
C ALA A 80 1.51 16.89 -6.30
N CYS A 81 0.59 16.19 -6.97
CA CYS A 81 -0.84 16.42 -6.78
C CYS A 81 -1.30 15.99 -5.37
N TYR A 82 -0.80 14.86 -4.87
CA TYR A 82 -1.11 14.42 -3.50
C TYR A 82 -0.53 15.35 -2.43
N ASP A 83 0.59 16.04 -2.69
CA ASP A 83 1.12 17.09 -1.80
C ASP A 83 0.10 18.21 -1.59
N GLN A 84 -0.62 18.61 -2.65
CA GLN A 84 -1.71 19.57 -2.52
C GLN A 84 -2.91 18.96 -1.80
N ALA A 85 -3.30 17.73 -2.10
CA ALA A 85 -4.39 17.06 -1.37
C ALA A 85 -4.09 16.99 0.15
N VAL A 86 -2.89 16.60 0.53
CA VAL A 86 -2.43 16.58 1.95
C VAL A 86 -2.40 17.97 2.56
N ARG A 87 -2.07 19.01 1.80
CA ARG A 87 -2.09 20.40 2.28
C ARG A 87 -3.48 20.85 2.69
N TYR A 88 -4.51 20.43 1.97
CA TYR A 88 -5.88 20.88 2.19
C TYR A 88 -6.72 19.90 3.02
N ASP A 89 -6.41 18.60 2.97
CA ASP A 89 -7.00 17.59 3.87
C ASP A 89 -5.94 16.55 4.27
N ARG A 90 -5.16 16.93 5.26
CA ARG A 90 -4.05 16.12 5.76
C ARG A 90 -4.52 14.79 6.33
N LYS A 91 -5.65 14.77 7.02
CA LYS A 91 -6.18 13.56 7.64
C LYS A 91 -6.56 12.50 6.61
N ALA A 92 -7.25 12.90 5.55
CA ALA A 92 -7.70 11.96 4.52
C ALA A 92 -6.57 11.48 3.60
N TYR A 93 -5.53 12.32 3.37
CA TYR A 93 -4.59 12.04 2.28
C TYR A 93 -3.16 11.70 2.72
N LEU A 94 -2.76 11.94 3.98
CA LEU A 94 -1.38 11.73 4.40
C LEU A 94 -0.98 10.24 4.36
N GLY A 95 -1.77 9.36 4.99
CA GLY A 95 -1.52 7.91 4.95
C GLY A 95 -1.57 7.36 3.53
N ARG A 96 -2.53 7.85 2.72
CA ARG A 96 -2.65 7.46 1.32
C ARG A 96 -1.44 7.88 0.50
N ARG A 97 -0.89 9.09 0.69
CA ARG A 97 0.35 9.52 0.04
C ARG A 97 1.53 8.62 0.46
N GLY A 98 1.61 8.25 1.74
CA GLY A 98 2.62 7.30 2.23
C GLY A 98 2.56 5.95 1.51
N TYR A 99 1.36 5.38 1.38
CA TYR A 99 1.12 4.16 0.59
C TYR A 99 1.62 4.30 -0.85
N LEU A 100 1.26 5.40 -1.50
CA LEU A 100 1.64 5.68 -2.88
C LEU A 100 3.16 5.79 -3.05
N LYS A 101 3.83 6.43 -2.11
CA LYS A 101 5.30 6.48 -2.08
C LYS A 101 5.92 5.10 -1.84
N CYS A 102 5.32 4.25 -1.01
CA CYS A 102 5.81 2.90 -0.73
C CYS A 102 5.76 1.99 -1.96
N ILE A 103 4.57 1.82 -2.53
CA ILE A 103 4.34 0.79 -3.56
C ILE A 103 4.80 1.27 -4.95
N PHE A 104 4.59 2.54 -5.28
CA PHE A 104 4.75 3.03 -6.65
C PHE A 104 5.98 3.90 -6.84
N GLN A 105 6.11 5.00 -6.10
CA GLN A 105 7.26 5.90 -6.23
C GLN A 105 8.55 5.28 -5.68
N ARG A 106 8.42 4.34 -4.71
CA ARG A 106 9.53 3.68 -4.03
C ARG A 106 10.44 4.63 -3.24
N ASP A 107 9.87 5.78 -2.82
CA ASP A 107 10.50 6.65 -1.83
C ASP A 107 10.16 6.14 -0.42
N TYR A 108 10.85 5.08 -0.03
CA TYR A 108 10.57 4.35 1.21
C TYR A 108 10.77 5.20 2.47
N LYS A 109 11.74 6.11 2.47
CA LYS A 109 11.97 7.00 3.63
C LYS A 109 10.83 7.99 3.81
N ALA A 110 10.41 8.65 2.74
CA ALA A 110 9.29 9.58 2.78
C ALA A 110 7.95 8.86 3.02
N ALA A 111 7.81 7.60 2.58
CA ALA A 111 6.64 6.78 2.88
C ALA A 111 6.53 6.46 4.38
N ILE A 112 7.63 6.04 5.01
CA ILE A 112 7.70 5.80 6.47
C ILE A 112 7.31 7.07 7.23
N GLU A 113 7.89 8.22 6.85
CA GLU A 113 7.62 9.51 7.51
C GLU A 113 6.14 9.88 7.44
N ASP A 114 5.53 9.83 6.25
CA ASP A 114 4.11 10.14 6.05
C ASP A 114 3.21 9.25 6.91
N MET A 115 3.45 7.93 6.92
CA MET A 115 2.61 6.98 7.66
C MET A 115 2.81 7.07 9.18
N GLN A 116 4.04 7.28 9.65
CA GLN A 116 4.32 7.49 11.08
C GLN A 116 3.66 8.77 11.60
N ILE A 117 3.67 9.84 10.81
CA ILE A 117 2.98 11.07 11.15
C ILE A 117 1.46 10.85 11.15
N ALA A 118 0.93 10.14 10.14
CA ALA A 118 -0.50 9.84 10.08
C ALA A 118 -0.95 9.01 11.30
N GLU A 119 -0.20 7.96 11.67
CA GLU A 119 -0.51 7.16 12.87
C GLU A 119 -0.43 8.00 14.16
N LYS A 120 0.57 8.87 14.27
CA LYS A 120 0.75 9.73 15.45
C LYS A 120 -0.35 10.78 15.61
N GLU A 121 -0.77 11.43 14.50
CA GLU A 121 -1.72 12.54 14.52
C GLU A 121 -3.18 12.06 14.53
N TYR A 122 -3.47 10.94 13.85
CA TYR A 122 -4.84 10.48 13.61
C TYR A 122 -5.14 9.09 14.19
N GLY A 123 -4.12 8.39 14.65
CA GLY A 123 -4.25 7.06 15.22
C GLY A 123 -3.96 5.93 14.23
N TYR A 124 -4.11 4.70 14.74
CA TYR A 124 -3.94 3.50 13.94
C TYR A 124 -5.03 3.39 12.89
N ASP A 125 -4.63 3.25 11.64
CA ASP A 125 -5.54 3.19 10.51
C ASP A 125 -4.98 2.28 9.41
N TYR A 126 -5.79 2.06 8.39
CA TYR A 126 -5.52 1.21 7.23
C TYR A 126 -5.46 2.05 5.96
N GLN A 127 -4.69 1.56 5.00
CA GLN A 127 -4.78 1.99 3.63
C GLN A 127 -5.03 0.75 2.76
N ASN A 128 -6.12 0.76 1.99
CA ASN A 128 -6.64 -0.47 1.40
C ASN A 128 -6.86 -1.53 2.50
N ASP A 129 -6.41 -2.77 2.32
CA ASP A 129 -6.66 -3.86 3.25
C ASP A 129 -5.57 -4.03 4.33
N HIS A 130 -4.54 -3.16 4.35
CA HIS A 130 -3.41 -3.29 5.26
C HIS A 130 -3.19 -2.05 6.14
N SER A 131 -2.64 -2.28 7.32
CA SER A 131 -2.29 -1.22 8.27
C SER A 131 -1.13 -0.34 7.76
N TYR A 132 -0.99 0.87 8.30
CA TYR A 132 0.20 1.67 8.06
C TYR A 132 1.47 0.96 8.50
N ALA A 133 1.43 0.19 9.60
CA ALA A 133 2.57 -0.57 10.10
C ALA A 133 3.02 -1.65 9.10
N PHE A 134 2.11 -2.30 8.39
CA PHE A 134 2.43 -3.22 7.31
C PHE A 134 3.28 -2.52 6.22
N TYR A 135 2.82 -1.41 5.67
CA TYR A 135 3.58 -0.69 4.63
C TYR A 135 4.90 -0.12 5.14
N ILE A 136 4.96 0.33 6.40
CA ILE A 136 6.21 0.76 7.03
C ILE A 136 7.20 -0.40 7.10
N ALA A 137 6.74 -1.61 7.44
CA ALA A 137 7.59 -2.80 7.46
C ALA A 137 8.12 -3.16 6.06
N LEU A 138 7.28 -3.04 5.01
CA LEU A 138 7.71 -3.21 3.62
C LEU A 138 8.79 -2.20 3.24
N CYS A 139 8.62 -0.94 3.65
CA CYS A 139 9.62 0.10 3.42
C CYS A 139 10.94 -0.22 4.12
N TYR A 140 10.91 -0.68 5.37
CA TYR A 140 12.12 -1.09 6.09
C TYR A 140 12.80 -2.30 5.43
N LEU A 141 12.05 -3.28 4.92
CA LEU A 141 12.59 -4.39 4.13
C LEU A 141 13.38 -3.89 2.91
N GLN A 142 12.80 -2.96 2.16
CA GLN A 142 13.44 -2.37 0.97
C GLN A 142 14.67 -1.51 1.30
N LEU A 143 14.74 -0.98 2.52
CA LEU A 143 15.91 -0.25 3.03
C LEU A 143 16.94 -1.17 3.70
N ASN A 144 16.78 -2.51 3.63
CA ASN A 144 17.60 -3.51 4.30
C ASN A 144 17.67 -3.33 5.83
N ASN A 145 16.65 -2.71 6.42
CA ASN A 145 16.54 -2.56 7.86
C ASN A 145 15.63 -3.64 8.45
N PHE A 146 16.08 -4.88 8.34
CA PHE A 146 15.29 -6.08 8.63
C PHE A 146 14.81 -6.17 10.07
N GLU A 147 15.64 -5.71 11.04
CA GLU A 147 15.24 -5.68 12.45
C GLU A 147 14.09 -4.69 12.71
N GLN A 148 14.11 -3.50 12.09
CA GLN A 148 13.00 -2.56 12.22
C GLN A 148 11.75 -3.07 11.50
N ALA A 149 11.89 -3.73 10.36
CA ALA A 149 10.78 -4.39 9.68
C ALA A 149 10.12 -5.42 10.60
N LYS A 150 10.93 -6.29 11.25
CA LYS A 150 10.47 -7.29 12.21
C LYS A 150 9.70 -6.66 13.37
N ILE A 151 10.33 -5.71 14.07
CA ILE A 151 9.72 -5.05 15.24
C ILE A 151 8.38 -4.40 14.87
N THR A 152 8.34 -3.75 13.71
CA THR A 152 7.15 -3.03 13.26
C THR A 152 6.01 -3.99 12.93
N LEU A 153 6.26 -5.01 12.12
CA LEU A 153 5.23 -5.94 11.70
C LEU A 153 4.80 -6.88 12.85
N GLU A 154 5.74 -7.36 13.68
CA GLU A 154 5.43 -8.19 14.84
C GLU A 154 4.52 -7.46 15.85
N LYS A 155 4.78 -6.18 16.10
CA LYS A 155 3.91 -5.36 16.96
C LYS A 155 2.50 -5.26 16.37
N ASP A 156 2.38 -5.16 15.07
CA ASP A 156 1.09 -5.06 14.37
C ASP A 156 0.32 -6.38 14.41
N LEU A 157 0.97 -7.49 14.09
CA LEU A 157 0.39 -8.84 14.24
C LEU A 157 -0.12 -9.09 15.67
N ASN A 158 0.70 -8.78 16.67
CA ASN A 158 0.32 -8.93 18.08
C ASN A 158 -0.90 -8.06 18.44
N ARG A 159 -1.01 -6.85 17.89
CA ARG A 159 -2.19 -5.99 18.04
C ARG A 159 -3.45 -6.65 17.48
N THR A 160 -3.35 -7.20 16.26
CA THR A 160 -4.45 -7.91 15.60
C THR A 160 -4.88 -9.15 16.40
N ILE A 161 -3.92 -9.98 16.85
CA ILE A 161 -4.18 -11.16 17.68
C ILE A 161 -4.90 -10.78 18.98
N GLN A 162 -4.45 -9.73 19.68
CA GLN A 162 -5.05 -9.29 20.95
C GLN A 162 -6.47 -8.75 20.78
N LYS A 163 -6.76 -8.09 19.67
CA LYS A 163 -8.07 -7.47 19.45
C LYS A 163 -9.09 -8.38 18.78
N GLN A 164 -8.66 -9.24 17.88
CA GLN A 164 -9.54 -9.98 16.97
C GLN A 164 -9.28 -11.49 16.99
N GLY A 165 -8.09 -11.92 17.40
CA GLY A 165 -7.66 -13.33 17.38
C GLY A 165 -6.73 -13.64 16.20
N GLU A 166 -6.04 -14.78 16.28
CA GLU A 166 -5.02 -15.22 15.31
C GLU A 166 -5.64 -15.49 13.92
N SER A 167 -6.88 -15.90 13.85
CA SER A 167 -7.60 -16.16 12.60
C SER A 167 -7.86 -14.91 11.73
N TRP A 168 -7.55 -13.72 12.25
CA TRP A 168 -7.64 -12.44 11.52
C TRP A 168 -6.32 -12.02 10.89
N LEU A 169 -5.25 -12.78 11.09
CA LEU A 169 -3.99 -12.49 10.40
C LEU A 169 -4.13 -12.79 8.91
N HIS A 170 -3.82 -11.79 8.10
CA HIS A 170 -3.88 -11.94 6.66
C HIS A 170 -2.67 -12.74 6.14
N TYR A 171 -2.87 -13.60 5.14
CA TYR A 171 -1.79 -14.44 4.57
C TYR A 171 -0.57 -13.61 4.13
N LEU A 172 -0.80 -12.38 3.68
CA LEU A 172 0.28 -11.51 3.20
C LEU A 172 1.12 -10.95 4.36
N ASP A 173 0.51 -10.65 5.51
CA ASP A 173 1.25 -10.26 6.72
C ASP A 173 2.17 -11.39 7.19
N LEU A 174 1.63 -12.62 7.18
CA LEU A 174 2.39 -13.83 7.52
C LEU A 174 3.53 -14.09 6.52
N PHE A 175 3.27 -13.90 5.24
CA PHE A 175 4.27 -13.99 4.19
C PHE A 175 5.43 -13.01 4.43
N TYR A 176 5.14 -11.73 4.70
CA TYR A 176 6.19 -10.75 4.93
C TYR A 176 6.95 -10.99 6.24
N MET A 177 6.31 -11.52 7.29
CA MET A 177 7.06 -12.02 8.45
C MET A 177 8.03 -13.14 8.06
N GLY A 178 7.60 -14.08 7.22
CA GLY A 178 8.46 -15.13 6.67
C GLY A 178 9.63 -14.57 5.86
N VAL A 179 9.40 -13.57 5.01
CA VAL A 179 10.45 -12.87 4.23
C VAL A 179 11.42 -12.13 5.16
N ILE A 180 10.92 -11.44 6.18
CA ILE A 180 11.76 -10.75 7.17
C ILE A 180 12.72 -11.74 7.86
N TYR A 181 12.21 -12.88 8.32
CA TYR A 181 13.05 -13.90 8.95
C TYR A 181 14.01 -14.57 7.97
N TYR A 182 13.63 -14.73 6.69
CA TYR A 182 14.55 -15.17 5.64
C TYR A 182 15.73 -14.20 5.48
N GLU A 183 15.50 -12.91 5.45
CA GLU A 183 16.55 -11.88 5.35
C GLU A 183 17.43 -11.83 6.62
N LEU A 184 16.84 -12.06 7.79
CA LEU A 184 17.56 -12.20 9.06
C LEU A 184 18.31 -13.55 9.19
N ARG A 185 18.16 -14.46 8.20
CA ARG A 185 18.74 -15.80 8.18
C ARG A 185 18.27 -16.74 9.30
N ASP A 186 17.14 -16.42 9.93
CA ASP A 186 16.44 -17.34 10.81
C ASP A 186 15.44 -18.18 9.99
N TYR A 187 15.98 -19.16 9.29
CA TYR A 187 15.21 -19.99 8.36
C TYR A 187 14.14 -20.84 9.07
N ASN A 188 14.31 -21.15 10.36
CA ASN A 188 13.30 -21.87 11.12
C ASN A 188 12.05 -21.00 11.34
N GLN A 189 12.22 -19.74 11.74
CA GLN A 189 11.12 -18.81 11.86
C GLN A 189 10.54 -18.45 10.48
N ALA A 190 11.38 -18.31 9.46
CA ALA A 190 10.91 -18.10 8.10
C ALA A 190 9.96 -19.22 7.65
N HIS A 191 10.36 -20.50 7.83
CA HIS A 191 9.48 -21.65 7.56
C HIS A 191 8.18 -21.58 8.34
N HIS A 192 8.24 -21.27 9.64
CA HIS A 192 7.05 -21.18 10.48
C HIS A 192 6.00 -20.20 9.93
N TYR A 193 6.43 -18.97 9.58
CA TYR A 193 5.51 -17.95 9.08
C TYR A 193 5.07 -18.22 7.64
N LEU A 194 5.95 -18.73 6.77
CA LEU A 194 5.60 -19.13 5.42
C LEU A 194 4.61 -20.30 5.41
N ASP A 195 4.74 -21.25 6.35
CA ASP A 195 3.77 -22.34 6.50
C ASP A 195 2.40 -21.83 6.96
N LYS A 196 2.35 -20.86 7.87
CA LYS A 196 1.10 -20.19 8.24
C LYS A 196 0.47 -19.48 7.05
N ALA A 197 1.24 -18.74 6.25
CA ALA A 197 0.74 -18.09 5.03
C ALA A 197 0.18 -19.11 4.04
N LEU A 198 0.85 -20.26 3.87
CA LEU A 198 0.40 -21.34 2.99
C LEU A 198 -0.80 -22.11 3.55
N ALA A 199 -1.03 -22.11 4.86
CA ALA A 199 -2.25 -22.66 5.45
C ALA A 199 -3.49 -21.84 5.07
N GLU A 200 -3.35 -20.51 4.98
CA GLU A 200 -4.42 -19.60 4.55
C GLU A 200 -4.57 -19.56 3.02
N TYR A 201 -3.45 -19.58 2.30
CA TYR A 201 -3.41 -19.54 0.83
C TYR A 201 -2.47 -20.63 0.28
N SER A 202 -2.96 -21.85 0.15
CA SER A 202 -2.17 -23.06 -0.11
C SER A 202 -1.35 -23.05 -1.41
N LYS A 203 -1.81 -22.32 -2.45
CA LYS A 203 -1.14 -22.18 -3.74
C LYS A 203 -0.31 -20.91 -3.88
N PHE A 204 -0.10 -20.17 -2.81
CA PHE A 204 0.63 -18.91 -2.84
C PHE A 204 2.07 -19.11 -3.27
N SER A 205 2.33 -18.87 -4.56
CA SER A 205 3.61 -19.15 -5.22
C SER A 205 4.78 -18.39 -4.63
N ASP A 206 4.57 -17.14 -4.17
CA ASP A 206 5.62 -16.33 -3.58
C ASP A 206 6.09 -16.92 -2.25
N ALA A 207 5.15 -17.38 -1.40
CA ALA A 207 5.49 -18.05 -0.15
C ALA A 207 6.20 -19.39 -0.38
N GLN A 208 5.74 -20.19 -1.35
CA GLN A 208 6.40 -21.43 -1.74
C GLN A 208 7.83 -21.18 -2.25
N TYR A 209 8.03 -20.12 -3.04
CA TYR A 209 9.36 -19.73 -3.52
C TYR A 209 10.32 -19.40 -2.38
N TYR A 210 9.91 -18.49 -1.45
CA TYR A 210 10.76 -18.13 -0.31
C TYR A 210 11.02 -19.31 0.63
N LYS A 211 10.07 -20.22 0.79
CA LYS A 211 10.29 -21.48 1.49
C LYS A 211 11.36 -22.33 0.79
N GLY A 212 11.34 -22.40 -0.54
CA GLY A 212 12.38 -23.01 -1.34
C GLY A 212 13.74 -22.36 -1.15
N MET A 213 13.80 -21.02 -1.09
CA MET A 213 15.04 -20.28 -0.82
C MET A 213 15.59 -20.58 0.59
N CYS A 214 14.74 -20.74 1.60
CA CYS A 214 15.16 -21.20 2.91
C CYS A 214 15.79 -22.59 2.86
N PHE A 215 15.18 -23.55 2.15
CA PHE A 215 15.76 -24.89 1.96
C PHE A 215 17.11 -24.85 1.22
N LEU A 216 17.26 -23.97 0.20
CA LEU A 216 18.56 -23.77 -0.45
C LEU A 216 19.62 -23.29 0.52
N ALA A 217 19.30 -22.29 1.34
CA ALA A 217 20.22 -21.76 2.35
C ALA A 217 20.62 -22.81 3.39
N GLN A 218 19.73 -23.76 3.69
CA GLN A 218 19.97 -24.90 4.57
C GLN A 218 20.63 -26.12 3.86
N ASN A 219 21.01 -25.97 2.58
CA ASN A 219 21.59 -27.02 1.73
C ASN A 219 20.66 -28.21 1.44
N GLU A 220 19.34 -28.02 1.57
CA GLU A 220 18.31 -29.03 1.32
C GLU A 220 17.79 -28.95 -0.13
N LYS A 221 18.69 -29.12 -1.12
CA LYS A 221 18.44 -28.87 -2.54
C LYS A 221 17.22 -29.61 -3.10
N ASN A 222 16.99 -30.86 -2.70
CA ASN A 222 15.87 -31.67 -3.20
C ASN A 222 14.52 -31.09 -2.75
N LYS A 223 14.41 -30.69 -1.48
CA LYS A 223 13.20 -30.05 -0.95
C LYS A 223 12.97 -28.70 -1.63
N ALA A 224 14.04 -27.90 -1.77
CA ALA A 224 13.97 -26.62 -2.49
C ALA A 224 13.44 -26.80 -3.90
N ARG A 225 14.01 -27.73 -4.68
CA ARG A 225 13.60 -28.01 -6.04
C ARG A 225 12.12 -28.38 -6.12
N THR A 226 11.67 -29.31 -5.29
CA THR A 226 10.29 -29.79 -5.29
C THR A 226 9.30 -28.63 -5.09
N ILE A 227 9.48 -27.82 -4.03
CA ILE A 227 8.56 -26.73 -3.71
C ILE A 227 8.64 -25.58 -4.72
N MET A 228 9.83 -25.27 -5.26
CA MET A 228 10.00 -24.20 -6.25
C MET A 228 9.41 -24.56 -7.62
N LEU A 229 9.44 -25.82 -8.02
CA LEU A 229 8.74 -26.28 -9.23
C LEU A 229 7.22 -26.18 -9.07
N GLU A 230 6.69 -26.55 -7.91
CA GLU A 230 5.27 -26.36 -7.59
C GLU A 230 4.90 -24.88 -7.59
N ALA A 231 5.72 -24.03 -6.97
CA ALA A 231 5.56 -22.59 -6.96
C ALA A 231 5.50 -22.00 -8.38
N GLN A 232 6.39 -22.46 -9.28
CA GLN A 232 6.38 -22.03 -10.68
C GLN A 232 5.07 -22.41 -11.41
N ILE A 233 4.54 -23.59 -11.13
CA ILE A 233 3.25 -24.03 -11.71
C ILE A 233 2.12 -23.15 -11.19
N ASN A 234 2.08 -22.90 -9.87
CA ASN A 234 1.07 -22.07 -9.25
C ASN A 234 1.12 -20.62 -9.72
N ALA A 235 2.32 -20.05 -9.88
CA ALA A 235 2.51 -18.72 -10.43
C ALA A 235 1.97 -18.57 -11.87
N LYS A 236 2.20 -19.58 -12.73
CA LYS A 236 1.63 -19.60 -14.10
C LYS A 236 0.11 -19.63 -14.12
N GLN A 237 -0.52 -20.10 -13.03
CA GLN A 237 -1.96 -20.10 -12.84
C GLN A 237 -2.47 -18.80 -12.17
N GLY A 238 -1.58 -17.86 -11.83
CA GLY A 238 -1.93 -16.58 -11.21
C GLY A 238 -2.01 -16.61 -9.68
N TYR A 239 -1.58 -17.67 -9.01
CA TYR A 239 -1.56 -17.78 -7.55
C TYR A 239 -0.35 -17.04 -6.95
N THR A 240 -0.34 -15.73 -7.04
CA THR A 240 0.70 -14.81 -6.54
C THR A 240 0.07 -13.74 -5.64
N ILE A 241 0.84 -12.73 -5.24
CA ILE A 241 0.29 -11.55 -4.55
C ILE A 241 -0.84 -10.96 -5.41
N ASN A 242 -2.04 -10.90 -4.85
CA ASN A 242 -3.27 -10.50 -5.53
C ASN A 242 -3.88 -9.25 -4.89
N GLU A 243 -3.06 -8.25 -4.68
CA GLU A 243 -3.51 -6.94 -4.23
C GLU A 243 -3.99 -6.09 -5.42
N ASP A 244 -4.97 -5.23 -5.20
CA ASP A 244 -5.60 -4.41 -6.24
C ASP A 244 -4.59 -3.66 -7.12
N ASP A 245 -3.54 -3.15 -6.51
CA ASP A 245 -2.51 -2.36 -7.19
C ASP A 245 -1.32 -3.19 -7.69
N ALA A 246 -1.22 -4.50 -7.36
CA ALA A 246 -0.15 -5.40 -7.81
C ALA A 246 -0.13 -5.57 -9.33
N PHE A 247 -1.25 -5.33 -10.00
CA PHE A 247 -1.34 -5.29 -11.46
C PHE A 247 -0.53 -4.14 -12.08
N TYR A 248 -0.45 -3.00 -11.39
CA TYR A 248 0.26 -1.81 -11.89
C TYR A 248 1.73 -1.81 -11.51
N GLU A 249 2.03 -2.16 -10.26
CA GLU A 249 3.39 -2.28 -9.74
C GLU A 249 3.50 -3.50 -8.83
N PRO A 250 4.55 -4.32 -9.01
CA PRO A 250 4.78 -5.45 -8.12
C PRO A 250 5.07 -4.95 -6.70
N TYR A 251 4.50 -5.65 -5.74
CA TYR A 251 4.78 -5.40 -4.33
C TYR A 251 6.26 -5.73 -4.00
N PRO A 252 6.83 -5.08 -2.97
CA PRO A 252 8.15 -5.46 -2.47
C PRO A 252 8.24 -6.97 -2.26
N TYR A 253 9.36 -7.59 -2.67
CA TYR A 253 9.57 -9.05 -2.57
C TYR A 253 8.59 -9.94 -3.35
N GLN A 254 7.67 -9.40 -4.12
CA GLN A 254 6.89 -10.21 -5.07
C GLN A 254 7.81 -10.87 -6.08
N VAL A 255 7.63 -12.16 -6.28
CA VAL A 255 8.54 -12.97 -7.09
C VAL A 255 8.42 -12.65 -8.58
N ASN A 256 9.50 -12.21 -9.19
CA ASN A 256 9.59 -12.10 -10.64
C ASN A 256 9.91 -13.48 -11.24
N TRP A 257 8.90 -14.21 -11.66
CA TRP A 257 9.03 -15.57 -12.15
C TRP A 257 9.83 -15.70 -13.44
N HIS A 258 9.98 -14.64 -14.22
CA HIS A 258 10.88 -14.64 -15.36
C HIS A 258 12.34 -14.81 -14.91
N MET A 259 12.72 -14.23 -13.79
CA MET A 259 14.06 -14.35 -13.23
C MET A 259 14.17 -15.52 -12.24
N ALA A 260 13.17 -15.73 -11.40
CA ALA A 260 13.18 -16.73 -10.33
C ALA A 260 13.34 -18.18 -10.83
N GLN A 261 12.87 -18.49 -12.02
CA GLN A 261 13.02 -19.83 -12.60
C GLN A 261 14.50 -20.30 -12.69
N TRP A 262 15.44 -19.38 -12.78
CA TRP A 262 16.87 -19.69 -12.84
C TRP A 262 17.49 -20.04 -11.49
N THR A 263 16.78 -19.81 -10.39
CA THR A 263 17.23 -20.18 -9.04
C THR A 263 16.81 -21.60 -8.67
N ILE A 264 15.92 -22.23 -9.45
CA ILE A 264 15.45 -23.59 -9.19
C ILE A 264 16.62 -24.57 -9.41
N PRO A 265 16.98 -25.40 -8.41
CA PRO A 265 18.06 -26.37 -8.59
C PRO A 265 17.77 -27.30 -9.74
N GLN A 266 18.78 -27.49 -10.61
CA GLN A 266 18.71 -28.46 -11.67
C GLN A 266 18.86 -29.88 -11.10
N ASP A 267 18.38 -30.91 -11.83
CA ASP A 267 18.68 -32.30 -11.47
C ASP A 267 20.19 -32.47 -11.50
N ILE A 268 20.75 -32.94 -10.39
CA ILE A 268 22.12 -33.43 -10.37
C ILE A 268 22.02 -34.91 -10.76
N PRO A 269 22.63 -35.31 -11.86
CA PRO A 269 22.59 -36.70 -12.30
C PRO A 269 23.21 -37.64 -11.29
#